data_08c1223d536194974c29234580428499
#
_entry.id   08c1223d536194974c29234580428499
#
_cell.length_a   1.000
_cell.length_b   1.000
_cell.length_c   1.000
_cell.angle_alpha   90.00
_cell.angle_beta   90.00
_cell.angle_gamma   90.00
#
_symmetry.space_group_name_H-M   'P 1'
#
loop_
_entity.id
_entity.type
_entity.pdbx_description
1 polymer ?
#
loop_
_entity_poly.entity_id
_entity_poly.type
_entity_poly.pdbx_seq_one_letter_code
_entity_poly.pdbx_strand_id
1 'polypeptide(L)'
;VILNEEAFNKLFSSGWESNQYTDIKGKPYKIVGVYETKNDFGMPMPEGYTSLENAPVISGVNEYDSVRLTMTSPTERKSVEKQAVSVLNEMKAPKFEHKFEAQDLGEFTKQLDESIGMMKMVFGGIAAISLLVGGIGVMNIMLVSVTERTREIGIRKALGATRGKVLTQFLIESCILTGLGGFIGFMLGIFFAWIVSIFAGWPLVVSKELGLLAVGISMLIGIIFGLLPANKAAKLDPIECLRYE
;
A
#
# COMPACT_ATOMS: atom_id res chain seq x y z
N VAL A 1 -27.49 22.66 9.33
CA VAL A 1 -26.45 22.13 8.44
C VAL A 1 -25.48 21.33 9.29
N ILE A 2 -24.98 20.21 8.78
CA ILE A 2 -23.89 19.45 9.37
C ILE A 2 -22.69 19.60 8.43
N LEU A 3 -21.52 19.91 8.97
CA LEU A 3 -20.29 20.13 8.20
C LEU A 3 -19.27 19.04 8.54
N ASN A 4 -18.42 18.67 7.58
CA ASN A 4 -17.24 17.91 7.94
C ASN A 4 -16.18 18.82 8.59
N GLU A 5 -15.23 18.21 9.30
CA GLU A 5 -14.19 18.94 10.05
C GLU A 5 -13.40 19.90 9.17
N GLU A 6 -13.16 19.55 7.91
CA GLU A 6 -12.46 20.42 6.96
C GLU A 6 -13.27 21.63 6.51
N ALA A 7 -14.55 21.45 6.20
CA ALA A 7 -15.43 22.58 5.88
C ALA A 7 -15.54 23.50 7.08
N PHE A 8 -15.63 22.93 8.29
CA PHE A 8 -15.70 23.69 9.53
C PHE A 8 -14.43 24.50 9.78
N ASN A 9 -13.25 23.89 9.70
CA ASN A 9 -11.95 24.52 9.92
C ASN A 9 -11.62 25.61 8.88
N LYS A 10 -12.18 25.51 7.67
CA LYS A 10 -12.08 26.57 6.65
C LYS A 10 -12.94 27.80 6.96
N LEU A 11 -14.06 27.59 7.61
CA LEU A 11 -15.03 28.65 7.92
C LEU A 11 -14.77 29.29 9.28
N PHE A 12 -14.24 28.55 10.22
CA PHE A 12 -14.04 28.96 11.60
C PHE A 12 -12.62 28.66 12.07
N SER A 13 -11.96 29.64 12.67
CA SER A 13 -10.64 29.50 13.28
C SER A 13 -10.69 28.96 14.72
N SER A 14 -11.88 28.92 15.34
CA SER A 14 -12.14 28.39 16.68
C SER A 14 -12.81 27.04 16.63
N GLY A 15 -12.59 26.20 17.63
CA GLY A 15 -13.25 24.89 17.72
C GLY A 15 -14.77 24.99 17.69
N TRP A 16 -15.44 23.87 17.41
CA TRP A 16 -16.90 23.82 17.34
C TRP A 16 -17.55 24.11 18.70
N GLU A 17 -18.45 25.08 18.68
CA GLU A 17 -19.31 25.42 19.82
C GLU A 17 -20.79 25.32 19.41
N SER A 18 -21.65 24.93 20.35
CA SER A 18 -23.08 24.89 20.08
C SER A 18 -23.61 26.29 19.80
N ASN A 19 -24.47 26.43 18.76
CA ASN A 19 -25.07 27.68 18.28
C ASN A 19 -24.22 28.53 17.32
N GLN A 20 -23.25 27.97 16.65
CA GLN A 20 -22.59 28.66 15.53
C GLN A 20 -23.47 28.66 14.28
N TYR A 21 -23.38 29.75 13.51
CA TYR A 21 -24.12 29.93 12.26
C TYR A 21 -23.13 30.20 11.14
N THR A 22 -23.41 29.62 9.97
CA THR A 22 -22.71 29.94 8.72
C THR A 22 -23.63 30.64 7.75
N ASP A 23 -23.12 31.60 7.02
CA ASP A 23 -23.89 32.26 5.96
C ASP A 23 -23.74 31.46 4.65
N ILE A 24 -24.86 31.08 4.07
CA ILE A 24 -24.88 30.44 2.75
C ILE A 24 -25.80 31.25 1.86
N LYS A 25 -25.24 31.94 0.86
CA LYS A 25 -25.96 32.83 -0.06
C LYS A 25 -26.84 33.88 0.62
N GLY A 26 -26.32 34.52 1.66
CA GLY A 26 -27.01 35.58 2.38
C GLY A 26 -28.06 35.11 3.38
N LYS A 27 -28.11 33.82 3.70
CA LYS A 27 -28.98 33.24 4.72
C LYS A 27 -28.20 32.56 5.82
N PRO A 28 -28.51 32.83 7.10
CA PRO A 28 -27.85 32.21 8.23
C PRO A 28 -28.39 30.78 8.43
N TYR A 29 -27.49 29.80 8.42
CA TYR A 29 -27.78 28.40 8.74
C TYR A 29 -27.09 27.99 10.02
N LYS A 30 -27.85 27.42 10.96
CA LYS A 30 -27.31 26.90 12.20
C LYS A 30 -26.52 25.62 11.93
N ILE A 31 -25.29 25.54 12.44
CA ILE A 31 -24.49 24.33 12.43
C ILE A 31 -24.96 23.44 13.58
N VAL A 32 -25.47 22.26 13.26
CA VAL A 32 -26.03 21.29 14.21
C VAL A 32 -24.99 20.28 14.66
N GLY A 33 -23.95 20.08 13.88
CA GLY A 33 -22.87 19.15 14.20
C GLY A 33 -21.72 19.22 13.22
N VAL A 34 -20.57 18.72 13.66
CA VAL A 34 -19.39 18.52 12.86
C VAL A 34 -19.06 17.03 12.88
N TYR A 35 -18.75 16.45 11.73
CA TYR A 35 -18.40 15.03 11.62
C TYR A 35 -17.01 14.85 11.00
N GLU A 36 -16.31 13.83 11.44
CA GLU A 36 -15.03 13.43 10.87
C GLU A 36 -15.27 12.60 9.61
N THR A 37 -14.71 13.03 8.49
CA THR A 37 -14.77 12.27 7.24
C THR A 37 -13.57 11.33 7.19
N LYS A 38 -13.80 10.04 7.29
CA LYS A 38 -12.81 9.03 6.94
C LYS A 38 -12.75 8.90 5.42
N ASN A 39 -11.93 9.71 4.79
CA ASN A 39 -11.69 9.59 3.36
C ASN A 39 -10.60 8.54 3.12
N ASP A 40 -10.97 7.41 2.55
CA ASP A 40 -10.04 6.34 2.16
C ASP A 40 -9.04 6.79 1.08
N PHE A 41 -9.28 7.93 0.42
CA PHE A 41 -8.44 8.49 -0.65
C PHE A 41 -7.57 9.68 -0.25
N GLY A 42 -7.51 10.06 1.01
CA GLY A 42 -6.52 11.01 1.54
C GLY A 42 -6.61 12.47 1.08
N MET A 43 -7.63 12.86 0.33
CA MET A 43 -7.92 14.27 0.03
C MET A 43 -9.23 14.67 0.70
N PRO A 44 -9.17 15.23 1.90
CA PRO A 44 -10.34 15.70 2.57
C PRO A 44 -10.93 16.90 1.79
N MET A 45 -12.12 16.72 1.24
CA MET A 45 -12.87 17.79 0.60
C MET A 45 -13.83 18.40 1.61
N PRO A 46 -13.97 19.74 1.62
CA PRO A 46 -14.97 20.39 2.47
C PRO A 46 -16.37 20.01 2.01
N GLU A 47 -17.12 19.33 2.87
CA GLU A 47 -18.47 18.82 2.61
C GLU A 47 -19.43 19.25 3.70
N GLY A 48 -20.70 19.42 3.32
CA GLY A 48 -21.78 19.69 4.25
C GLY A 48 -23.08 19.03 3.84
N TYR A 49 -23.86 18.63 4.83
CA TYR A 49 -25.20 18.08 4.64
C TYR A 49 -26.26 19.03 5.16
N THR A 50 -27.34 19.15 4.41
CA THR A 50 -28.50 19.91 4.81
C THR A 50 -29.77 19.09 4.58
N SER A 51 -30.90 19.53 5.16
CA SER A 51 -32.19 18.90 4.86
C SER A 51 -32.57 19.10 3.40
N LEU A 52 -33.26 18.13 2.84
CA LEU A 52 -33.73 18.16 1.46
C LEU A 52 -34.60 19.41 1.16
N GLU A 53 -35.35 19.87 2.14
CA GLU A 53 -36.20 21.07 2.04
C GLU A 53 -35.37 22.35 1.85
N ASN A 54 -34.16 22.41 2.39
CA ASN A 54 -33.28 23.56 2.25
C ASN A 54 -32.38 23.49 1.00
N ALA A 55 -32.30 22.34 0.36
CA ALA A 55 -31.44 22.13 -0.81
C ALA A 55 -31.76 23.12 -1.96
N PRO A 56 -33.06 23.36 -2.35
CA PRO A 56 -33.40 24.33 -3.38
C PRO A 56 -33.01 25.77 -3.03
N VAL A 57 -33.09 26.11 -1.75
CA VAL A 57 -32.75 27.46 -1.26
C VAL A 57 -31.23 27.69 -1.33
N ILE A 58 -30.43 26.66 -1.05
CA ILE A 58 -28.97 26.68 -1.07
C ILE A 58 -28.42 26.59 -2.49
N SER A 59 -28.89 25.64 -3.29
CA SER A 59 -28.45 25.48 -4.67
C SER A 59 -28.99 26.57 -5.61
N GLY A 60 -30.17 27.09 -5.31
CA GLY A 60 -30.90 28.01 -6.18
C GLY A 60 -31.62 27.27 -7.34
N VAL A 61 -31.62 25.94 -7.32
CA VAL A 61 -32.17 25.08 -8.36
C VAL A 61 -33.10 24.07 -7.69
N ASN A 62 -34.31 23.91 -8.23
CA ASN A 62 -35.27 22.89 -7.78
C ASN A 62 -35.06 21.54 -8.49
N GLU A 63 -33.84 21.23 -8.82
CA GLU A 63 -33.45 20.08 -9.64
C GLU A 63 -32.38 19.27 -8.94
N TYR A 64 -32.42 17.97 -9.09
CA TYR A 64 -31.43 17.06 -8.53
C TYR A 64 -30.50 16.61 -9.65
N ASP A 65 -29.18 16.75 -9.44
CA ASP A 65 -28.17 16.38 -10.42
C ASP A 65 -27.96 14.86 -10.50
N SER A 66 -28.19 14.17 -9.40
CA SER A 66 -27.97 12.73 -9.34
C SER A 66 -28.87 12.03 -8.34
N VAL A 67 -29.15 10.76 -8.62
CA VAL A 67 -29.87 9.85 -7.72
C VAL A 67 -28.97 8.66 -7.45
N ARG A 68 -28.68 8.37 -6.17
CA ARG A 68 -27.92 7.19 -5.77
C ARG A 68 -28.87 6.07 -5.38
N LEU A 69 -28.76 4.94 -6.06
CA LEU A 69 -29.47 3.71 -5.75
C LEU A 69 -28.54 2.75 -5.02
N THR A 70 -28.94 2.30 -3.84
CA THR A 70 -28.22 1.26 -3.09
C THR A 70 -28.97 -0.05 -3.20
N MET A 71 -28.30 -1.10 -3.67
CA MET A 71 -28.88 -2.41 -3.89
C MET A 71 -28.40 -3.41 -2.86
N THR A 72 -29.30 -4.28 -2.43
CA THR A 72 -29.01 -5.35 -1.46
C THR A 72 -28.40 -6.58 -2.13
N SER A 73 -28.66 -6.79 -3.44
CA SER A 73 -28.15 -7.94 -4.20
C SER A 73 -27.37 -7.51 -5.46
N PRO A 74 -26.14 -8.00 -5.62
CA PRO A 74 -25.33 -7.67 -6.81
C PRO A 74 -25.84 -8.32 -8.10
N THR A 75 -26.65 -9.38 -8.01
CA THR A 75 -27.10 -10.21 -9.16
C THR A 75 -28.12 -9.49 -10.05
N GLU A 76 -28.92 -8.59 -9.48
CA GLU A 76 -29.96 -7.86 -10.20
C GLU A 76 -29.53 -6.47 -10.68
N ARG A 77 -28.30 -6.11 -10.44
CA ARG A 77 -27.75 -4.78 -10.67
C ARG A 77 -28.03 -4.23 -12.07
N LYS A 78 -27.66 -4.97 -13.11
CA LYS A 78 -27.83 -4.51 -14.51
C LYS A 78 -29.30 -4.37 -14.94
N SER A 79 -30.21 -5.14 -14.36
CA SER A 79 -31.62 -5.04 -14.66
C SER A 79 -32.28 -3.84 -13.96
N VAL A 80 -31.91 -3.61 -12.69
CA VAL A 80 -32.36 -2.44 -11.91
C VAL A 80 -31.82 -1.14 -12.50
N GLU A 81 -30.55 -1.12 -12.90
CA GLU A 81 -29.90 0.00 -13.57
C GLU A 81 -30.66 0.42 -14.84
N LYS A 82 -30.91 -0.54 -15.75
CA LYS A 82 -31.68 -0.27 -16.98
C LYS A 82 -33.08 0.24 -16.70
N GLN A 83 -33.77 -0.35 -15.73
CA GLN A 83 -35.12 0.08 -15.34
C GLN A 83 -35.08 1.48 -14.75
N ALA A 84 -34.14 1.78 -13.85
CA ALA A 84 -34.02 3.10 -13.24
C ALA A 84 -33.75 4.19 -14.31
N VAL A 85 -32.82 3.94 -15.21
CA VAL A 85 -32.48 4.87 -16.32
C VAL A 85 -33.69 5.06 -17.24
N SER A 86 -34.45 4.00 -17.55
CA SER A 86 -35.67 4.10 -18.37
C SER A 86 -36.72 4.98 -17.69
N VAL A 87 -37.03 4.69 -16.41
CA VAL A 87 -38.00 5.46 -15.64
C VAL A 87 -37.60 6.92 -15.50
N LEU A 88 -36.32 7.20 -15.18
CA LEU A 88 -35.82 8.58 -15.05
C LEU A 88 -35.90 9.34 -16.38
N ASN A 89 -35.61 8.68 -17.51
CA ASN A 89 -35.72 9.31 -18.81
C ASN A 89 -37.15 9.52 -19.28
N GLU A 90 -38.11 8.67 -18.85
CA GLU A 90 -39.55 8.85 -19.10
C GLU A 90 -40.10 9.99 -18.24
N MET A 91 -39.65 10.14 -17.00
CA MET A 91 -40.09 11.21 -16.08
C MET A 91 -39.43 12.55 -16.38
N LYS A 92 -38.49 12.59 -17.30
CA LYS A 92 -37.73 13.77 -17.67
C LYS A 92 -38.63 14.89 -18.17
N ALA A 93 -38.47 16.09 -17.59
CA ALA A 93 -39.15 17.28 -18.07
C ALA A 93 -38.65 17.68 -19.47
N PRO A 94 -39.53 18.21 -20.37
CA PRO A 94 -39.17 18.55 -21.75
C PRO A 94 -38.01 19.54 -21.91
N LYS A 95 -37.69 20.28 -20.86
CA LYS A 95 -36.59 21.26 -20.82
C LYS A 95 -35.18 20.66 -20.69
N PHE A 96 -35.08 19.38 -20.32
CA PHE A 96 -33.77 18.73 -20.15
C PHE A 96 -33.30 18.12 -21.47
N GLU A 97 -32.22 18.63 -22.03
CA GLU A 97 -31.61 18.09 -23.27
C GLU A 97 -30.83 16.80 -23.01
N HIS A 98 -30.23 16.66 -21.83
CA HIS A 98 -29.38 15.51 -21.49
C HIS A 98 -30.19 14.32 -21.00
N LYS A 99 -29.78 13.11 -21.36
CA LYS A 99 -30.34 11.86 -20.86
C LYS A 99 -29.71 11.50 -19.53
N PHE A 100 -30.48 10.85 -18.66
CA PHE A 100 -29.93 10.20 -17.48
C PHE A 100 -29.11 9.00 -17.92
N GLU A 101 -27.92 8.88 -17.38
CA GLU A 101 -27.02 7.74 -17.57
C GLU A 101 -26.69 7.15 -16.19
N ALA A 102 -26.58 5.83 -16.14
CA ALA A 102 -26.13 5.18 -14.91
C ALA A 102 -24.60 5.14 -14.88
N GLN A 103 -24.05 5.59 -13.79
CA GLN A 103 -22.63 5.43 -13.52
C GLN A 103 -22.43 4.27 -12.54
N ASP A 104 -21.85 3.18 -13.02
CA ASP A 104 -21.53 2.03 -12.20
C ASP A 104 -20.23 2.26 -11.43
N LEU A 105 -20.35 2.68 -10.16
CA LEU A 105 -19.21 2.84 -9.26
C LEU A 105 -18.42 1.53 -9.06
N GLY A 106 -19.06 0.37 -9.20
CA GLY A 106 -18.38 -0.91 -9.08
C GLY A 106 -17.52 -1.27 -10.31
N GLU A 107 -17.92 -0.82 -11.49
CA GLU A 107 -17.09 -0.97 -12.69
C GLU A 107 -15.88 -0.06 -12.62
N PHE A 108 -16.06 1.15 -12.11
CA PHE A 108 -14.95 2.08 -11.85
C PHE A 108 -13.97 1.54 -10.80
N THR A 109 -14.47 1.02 -9.66
CA THR A 109 -13.60 0.40 -8.64
C THR A 109 -12.88 -0.82 -9.20
N LYS A 110 -13.52 -1.63 -10.04
CA LYS A 110 -12.88 -2.78 -10.69
C LYS A 110 -11.74 -2.34 -11.63
N GLN A 111 -11.94 -1.28 -12.43
CA GLN A 111 -10.88 -0.74 -13.28
C GLN A 111 -9.71 -0.19 -12.46
N LEU A 112 -10.00 0.46 -11.32
CA LEU A 112 -8.95 0.89 -10.38
C LEU A 112 -8.19 -0.30 -9.81
N ASP A 113 -8.88 -1.36 -9.37
CA ASP A 113 -8.25 -2.57 -8.84
C ASP A 113 -7.38 -3.26 -9.88
N GLU A 114 -7.84 -3.34 -11.13
CA GLU A 114 -7.05 -3.88 -12.24
C GLU A 114 -5.79 -3.02 -12.51
N SER A 115 -5.93 -1.70 -12.48
CA SER A 115 -4.81 -0.76 -12.67
C SER A 115 -3.79 -0.88 -11.52
N ILE A 116 -4.28 -0.93 -10.28
CA ILE A 116 -3.43 -1.16 -9.09
C ILE A 116 -2.78 -2.54 -9.16
N GLY A 117 -3.50 -3.55 -9.64
CA GLY A 117 -2.97 -4.90 -9.87
C GLY A 117 -1.79 -4.91 -10.84
N MET A 118 -1.91 -4.20 -11.97
CA MET A 118 -0.80 -4.03 -12.92
C MET A 118 0.40 -3.31 -12.29
N MET A 119 0.17 -2.22 -11.55
CA MET A 119 1.25 -1.52 -10.85
C MET A 119 1.96 -2.44 -9.85
N LYS A 120 1.22 -3.23 -9.06
CA LYS A 120 1.79 -4.21 -8.13
C LYS A 120 2.65 -5.25 -8.85
N MET A 121 2.23 -5.70 -10.03
CA MET A 121 2.99 -6.66 -10.85
C MET A 121 4.30 -6.05 -11.37
N VAL A 122 4.26 -4.82 -11.87
CA VAL A 122 5.46 -4.11 -12.36
C VAL A 122 6.45 -3.87 -11.22
N PHE A 123 6.00 -3.30 -10.10
CA PHE A 123 6.87 -3.06 -8.94
C PHE A 123 7.40 -4.37 -8.33
N GLY A 124 6.56 -5.42 -8.28
CA GLY A 124 6.97 -6.74 -7.86
C GLY A 124 8.05 -7.34 -8.76
N GLY A 125 7.94 -7.14 -10.08
CA GLY A 125 8.96 -7.56 -11.05
C GLY A 125 10.30 -6.82 -10.84
N ILE A 126 10.26 -5.50 -10.67
CA ILE A 126 11.45 -4.70 -10.38
C ILE A 126 12.11 -5.15 -9.06
N ALA A 127 11.30 -5.37 -8.02
CA ALA A 127 11.79 -5.86 -6.74
C ALA A 127 12.42 -7.26 -6.85
N ALA A 128 11.83 -8.16 -7.62
CA ALA A 128 12.38 -9.50 -7.85
C ALA A 128 13.73 -9.45 -8.57
N ILE A 129 13.88 -8.62 -9.59
CA ILE A 129 15.15 -8.42 -10.29
C ILE A 129 16.20 -7.83 -9.34
N SER A 130 15.82 -6.83 -8.53
CA SER A 130 16.71 -6.22 -7.54
C SER A 130 17.19 -7.23 -6.50
N LEU A 131 16.29 -8.12 -6.03
CA LEU A 131 16.61 -9.21 -5.11
C LEU A 131 17.57 -10.23 -5.74
N LEU A 132 17.39 -10.58 -7.01
CA LEU A 132 18.30 -11.47 -7.73
C LEU A 132 19.71 -10.87 -7.83
N VAL A 133 19.81 -9.60 -8.23
CA VAL A 133 21.10 -8.90 -8.32
C VAL A 133 21.78 -8.81 -6.95
N GLY A 134 21.00 -8.45 -5.91
CA GLY A 134 21.50 -8.43 -4.53
C GLY A 134 21.94 -9.80 -4.04
N GLY A 135 21.19 -10.87 -4.37
CA GLY A 135 21.55 -12.25 -4.05
C GLY A 135 22.85 -12.70 -4.70
N ILE A 136 23.07 -12.35 -5.98
CA ILE A 136 24.34 -12.59 -6.67
C ILE A 136 25.48 -11.83 -5.98
N GLY A 137 25.22 -10.59 -5.52
CA GLY A 137 26.18 -9.83 -4.72
C GLY A 137 26.59 -10.55 -3.44
N VAL A 138 25.60 -11.06 -2.68
CA VAL A 138 25.85 -11.87 -1.47
C VAL A 138 26.65 -13.12 -1.79
N MET A 139 26.29 -13.84 -2.84
CA MET A 139 27.02 -15.03 -3.28
C MET A 139 28.48 -14.71 -3.58
N ASN A 140 28.77 -13.62 -4.27
CA ASN A 140 30.15 -13.21 -4.62
C ASN A 140 30.96 -12.84 -3.36
N ILE A 141 30.36 -12.07 -2.44
CA ILE A 141 31.00 -11.71 -1.16
C ILE A 141 31.31 -12.98 -0.36
N MET A 142 30.37 -13.91 -0.29
CA MET A 142 30.55 -15.17 0.41
C MET A 142 31.63 -16.06 -0.24
N LEU A 143 31.73 -16.09 -1.57
CA LEU A 143 32.77 -16.80 -2.27
C LEU A 143 34.19 -16.24 -1.92
N VAL A 144 34.31 -14.91 -1.90
CA VAL A 144 35.57 -14.24 -1.47
C VAL A 144 35.86 -14.57 -0.02
N SER A 145 34.88 -14.45 0.88
CA SER A 145 35.02 -14.79 2.29
C SER A 145 35.48 -16.24 2.52
N VAL A 146 34.95 -17.18 1.75
CA VAL A 146 35.38 -18.59 1.81
C VAL A 146 36.84 -18.74 1.39
N THR A 147 37.29 -18.04 0.34
CA THR A 147 38.69 -18.10 -0.11
C THR A 147 39.65 -17.47 0.91
N GLU A 148 39.29 -16.33 1.48
CA GLU A 148 40.09 -15.67 2.53
C GLU A 148 40.21 -16.49 3.82
N ARG A 149 39.14 -17.24 4.17
CA ARG A 149 39.07 -18.09 5.36
C ARG A 149 39.44 -19.56 5.09
N THR A 150 40.06 -19.88 3.96
CA THR A 150 40.38 -21.27 3.55
C THR A 150 41.19 -22.00 4.63
N ARG A 151 42.22 -21.36 5.18
CA ARG A 151 43.08 -21.93 6.23
C ARG A 151 42.32 -22.19 7.53
N GLU A 152 41.45 -21.27 7.94
CA GLU A 152 40.58 -21.40 9.12
C GLU A 152 39.62 -22.61 8.98
N ILE A 153 38.99 -22.74 7.79
CA ILE A 153 38.14 -23.88 7.46
C ILE A 153 38.91 -25.18 7.54
N GLY A 154 40.14 -25.20 6.98
CA GLY A 154 41.02 -26.34 7.03
C GLY A 154 41.37 -26.79 8.45
N ILE A 155 41.73 -25.85 9.33
CA ILE A 155 41.99 -26.13 10.75
C ILE A 155 40.76 -26.72 11.44
N ARG A 156 39.59 -26.13 11.27
CA ARG A 156 38.34 -26.66 11.86
C ARG A 156 38.03 -28.08 11.41
N LYS A 157 38.23 -28.38 10.13
CA LYS A 157 38.01 -29.71 9.58
C LYS A 157 39.05 -30.72 10.04
N ALA A 158 40.30 -30.30 10.21
CA ALA A 158 41.35 -31.12 10.79
C ALA A 158 41.06 -31.49 12.26
N LEU A 159 40.40 -30.57 12.99
CA LEU A 159 39.91 -30.81 14.37
C LEU A 159 38.58 -31.59 14.44
N GLY A 160 38.08 -32.11 13.32
CA GLY A 160 36.93 -33.01 13.27
C GLY A 160 35.57 -32.31 12.94
N ALA A 161 35.60 -31.08 12.44
CA ALA A 161 34.32 -30.47 11.97
C ALA A 161 33.78 -31.19 10.74
N THR A 162 32.52 -31.62 10.84
CA THR A 162 31.82 -32.30 9.75
C THR A 162 31.47 -31.30 8.63
N ARG A 163 31.27 -31.80 7.41
CA ARG A 163 30.83 -30.99 6.26
C ARG A 163 29.53 -30.24 6.57
N GLY A 164 28.59 -30.87 7.26
CA GLY A 164 27.33 -30.25 7.66
C GLY A 164 27.51 -29.06 8.59
N LYS A 165 28.44 -29.13 9.57
CA LYS A 165 28.72 -28.03 10.49
C LYS A 165 29.26 -26.81 9.75
N VAL A 166 30.18 -27.01 8.80
CA VAL A 166 30.76 -25.94 7.99
C VAL A 166 29.66 -25.33 7.10
N LEU A 167 28.88 -26.15 6.41
CA LEU A 167 27.79 -25.70 5.56
C LEU A 167 26.76 -24.86 6.33
N THR A 168 26.30 -25.37 7.49
CA THR A 168 25.31 -24.66 8.32
C THR A 168 25.85 -23.33 8.82
N GLN A 169 27.12 -23.26 9.19
CA GLN A 169 27.75 -22.03 9.63
C GLN A 169 27.68 -20.94 8.55
N PHE A 170 28.09 -21.23 7.32
CA PHE A 170 28.04 -20.27 6.23
C PHE A 170 26.61 -19.92 5.79
N LEU A 171 25.67 -20.85 5.89
CA LEU A 171 24.25 -20.58 5.63
C LEU A 171 23.65 -19.65 6.69
N ILE A 172 23.97 -19.82 7.97
CA ILE A 172 23.53 -18.92 9.03
C ILE A 172 24.13 -17.53 8.80
N GLU A 173 25.41 -17.44 8.45
CA GLU A 173 26.09 -16.17 8.18
C GLU A 173 25.42 -15.42 7.03
N SER A 174 25.11 -16.09 5.91
CA SER A 174 24.39 -15.48 4.79
C SER A 174 22.95 -15.08 5.16
N CYS A 175 22.26 -15.91 5.96
CA CYS A 175 20.90 -15.64 6.42
C CYS A 175 20.84 -14.41 7.34
N ILE A 176 21.81 -14.27 8.25
CA ILE A 176 21.91 -13.10 9.14
C ILE A 176 22.22 -11.86 8.32
N LEU A 177 23.17 -11.93 7.39
CA LEU A 177 23.54 -10.79 6.54
C LEU A 177 22.36 -10.29 5.72
N THR A 178 21.64 -11.19 5.04
CA THR A 178 20.49 -10.82 4.24
C THR A 178 19.28 -10.44 5.08
N GLY A 179 19.08 -11.04 6.25
CA GLY A 179 18.05 -10.66 7.20
C GLY A 179 18.23 -9.25 7.75
N LEU A 180 19.47 -8.89 8.12
CA LEU A 180 19.81 -7.52 8.52
C LEU A 180 19.63 -6.54 7.37
N GLY A 181 20.08 -6.90 6.16
CA GLY A 181 19.84 -6.09 4.96
C GLY A 181 18.35 -5.88 4.68
N GLY A 182 17.55 -6.92 4.78
CA GLY A 182 16.09 -6.87 4.63
C GLY A 182 15.41 -6.00 5.69
N PHE A 183 15.85 -6.09 6.94
CA PHE A 183 15.36 -5.24 8.02
C PHE A 183 15.69 -3.77 7.80
N ILE A 184 16.94 -3.46 7.46
CA ILE A 184 17.38 -2.09 7.14
C ILE A 184 16.62 -1.57 5.93
N GLY A 185 16.47 -2.37 4.87
CA GLY A 185 15.69 -2.02 3.68
C GLY A 185 14.24 -1.72 4.00
N PHE A 186 13.60 -2.51 4.87
CA PHE A 186 12.25 -2.26 5.33
C PHE A 186 12.13 -0.95 6.11
N MET A 187 13.07 -0.66 7.01
CA MET A 187 13.09 0.62 7.74
C MET A 187 13.28 1.82 6.80
N LEU A 188 14.18 1.71 5.84
CA LEU A 188 14.36 2.75 4.80
C LEU A 188 13.10 2.92 3.95
N GLY A 189 12.43 1.82 3.60
CA GLY A 189 11.15 1.86 2.88
C GLY A 189 10.07 2.63 3.63
N ILE A 190 9.92 2.37 4.94
CA ILE A 190 8.99 3.13 5.80
C ILE A 190 9.39 4.60 5.87
N PHE A 191 10.69 4.89 6.01
CA PHE A 191 11.20 6.26 6.08
C PHE A 191 10.86 7.06 4.81
N PHE A 192 11.11 6.49 3.63
CA PHE A 192 10.72 7.15 2.37
C PHE A 192 9.21 7.27 2.20
N ALA A 193 8.44 6.25 2.58
CA ALA A 193 6.99 6.31 2.55
C ALA A 193 6.45 7.41 3.48
N TRP A 194 7.07 7.61 4.65
CA TRP A 194 6.73 8.68 5.57
C TRP A 194 7.01 10.07 4.98
N ILE A 195 8.15 10.25 4.30
CA ILE A 195 8.46 11.50 3.59
C ILE A 195 7.38 11.78 2.54
N VAL A 196 7.05 10.80 1.70
CA VAL A 196 6.01 10.96 0.67
C VAL A 196 4.66 11.28 1.30
N SER A 197 4.32 10.63 2.42
CA SER A 197 3.08 10.90 3.18
C SER A 197 2.95 12.38 3.58
N ILE A 198 4.05 13.00 4.05
CA ILE A 198 4.04 14.42 4.43
C ILE A 198 3.81 15.33 3.22
N PHE A 199 4.48 15.07 2.10
CA PHE A 199 4.36 15.93 0.91
C PHE A 199 3.07 15.71 0.12
N ALA A 200 2.58 14.48 0.06
CA ALA A 200 1.38 14.13 -0.69
C ALA A 200 0.09 14.24 0.14
N GLY A 201 0.17 14.38 1.46
CA GLY A 201 -0.99 14.38 2.37
C GLY A 201 -1.67 13.00 2.47
N TRP A 202 -0.99 11.92 2.10
CA TRP A 202 -1.56 10.57 2.14
C TRP A 202 -1.32 9.92 3.51
N PRO A 203 -2.30 9.16 4.04
CA PRO A 203 -2.11 8.46 5.30
C PRO A 203 -1.06 7.36 5.16
N LEU A 204 -0.10 7.33 6.08
CA LEU A 204 0.89 6.27 6.14
C LEU A 204 0.29 5.02 6.77
N VAL A 205 0.11 3.98 5.96
CA VAL A 205 -0.33 2.66 6.43
C VAL A 205 0.84 1.69 6.44
N VAL A 206 1.28 1.28 7.62
CA VAL A 206 2.37 0.30 7.78
C VAL A 206 1.79 -1.02 8.26
N SER A 207 1.92 -2.06 7.43
CA SER A 207 1.55 -3.43 7.80
C SER A 207 2.75 -4.17 8.40
N LYS A 208 2.60 -4.67 9.62
CA LYS A 208 3.62 -5.52 10.28
C LYS A 208 3.83 -6.84 9.52
N GLU A 209 2.78 -7.34 8.90
CA GLU A 209 2.82 -8.58 8.12
C GLU A 209 3.71 -8.44 6.89
N LEU A 210 3.63 -7.31 6.19
CA LEU A 210 4.51 -7.00 5.06
C LEU A 210 5.97 -6.89 5.50
N GLY A 211 6.24 -6.33 6.67
CA GLY A 211 7.58 -6.26 7.24
C GLY A 211 8.18 -7.64 7.50
N LEU A 212 7.42 -8.52 8.14
CA LEU A 212 7.85 -9.90 8.39
C LEU A 212 8.08 -10.67 7.08
N LEU A 213 7.20 -10.47 6.11
CA LEU A 213 7.31 -11.09 4.79
C LEU A 213 8.55 -10.60 4.04
N ALA A 214 8.84 -9.31 4.08
CA ALA A 214 10.02 -8.73 3.43
C ALA A 214 11.33 -9.28 4.02
N VAL A 215 11.45 -9.33 5.35
CA VAL A 215 12.62 -9.91 6.01
C VAL A 215 12.72 -11.41 5.75
N GLY A 216 11.60 -12.13 5.78
CA GLY A 216 11.54 -13.57 5.48
C GLY A 216 12.00 -13.89 4.07
N ILE A 217 11.55 -13.13 3.06
CA ILE A 217 12.00 -13.28 1.67
C ILE A 217 13.50 -12.98 1.55
N SER A 218 13.99 -11.93 2.22
CA SER A 218 15.42 -11.60 2.22
C SER A 218 16.26 -12.74 2.79
N MET A 219 15.82 -13.38 3.89
CA MET A 219 16.50 -14.55 4.46
C MET A 219 16.47 -15.74 3.52
N LEU A 220 15.34 -16.00 2.83
CA LEU A 220 15.25 -17.06 1.83
C LEU A 220 16.25 -16.85 0.67
N ILE A 221 16.39 -15.61 0.20
CA ILE A 221 17.38 -15.25 -0.81
C ILE A 221 18.81 -15.51 -0.28
N GLY A 222 19.08 -15.17 0.98
CA GLY A 222 20.35 -15.49 1.63
C GLY A 222 20.66 -16.98 1.66
N ILE A 223 19.67 -17.81 1.93
CA ILE A 223 19.83 -19.27 1.91
C ILE A 223 20.10 -19.77 0.48
N ILE A 224 19.31 -19.32 -0.50
CA ILE A 224 19.44 -19.78 -1.90
C ILE A 224 20.81 -19.42 -2.46
N PHE A 225 21.22 -18.15 -2.35
CA PHE A 225 22.48 -17.69 -2.91
C PHE A 225 23.69 -18.03 -2.03
N GLY A 226 23.49 -18.23 -0.72
CA GLY A 226 24.52 -18.70 0.21
C GLY A 226 24.82 -20.19 0.11
N LEU A 227 23.90 -21.00 -0.46
CA LEU A 227 24.08 -22.46 -0.53
C LEU A 227 25.30 -22.86 -1.38
N LEU A 228 25.54 -22.18 -2.49
CA LEU A 228 26.66 -22.50 -3.41
C LEU A 228 28.01 -22.21 -2.76
N PRO A 229 28.31 -21.02 -2.19
CA PRO A 229 29.56 -20.79 -1.47
C PRO A 229 29.71 -21.66 -0.20
N ALA A 230 28.64 -21.88 0.55
CA ALA A 230 28.66 -22.74 1.73
C ALA A 230 29.01 -24.19 1.37
N ASN A 231 28.47 -24.73 0.28
CA ASN A 231 28.78 -26.06 -0.20
C ASN A 231 30.24 -26.16 -0.71
N LYS A 232 30.76 -25.08 -1.35
CA LYS A 232 32.16 -25.00 -1.76
C LYS A 232 33.10 -25.06 -0.54
N ALA A 233 32.82 -24.26 0.50
CA ALA A 233 33.56 -24.28 1.77
C ALA A 233 33.50 -25.67 2.43
N ALA A 234 32.34 -26.32 2.47
CA ALA A 234 32.14 -27.62 3.08
C ALA A 234 32.90 -28.74 2.34
N LYS A 235 33.22 -28.59 1.07
CA LYS A 235 33.93 -29.58 0.24
C LYS A 235 35.45 -29.43 0.25
N LEU A 236 35.99 -28.33 0.78
CA LEU A 236 37.44 -28.11 0.85
C LEU A 236 38.14 -29.27 1.58
N ASP A 237 39.33 -29.68 1.07
CA ASP A 237 40.18 -30.69 1.73
C ASP A 237 41.03 -30.02 2.81
N PRO A 238 41.09 -30.55 4.06
CA PRO A 238 41.88 -29.98 5.12
C PRO A 238 43.37 -29.87 4.77
N ILE A 239 43.91 -30.86 4.03
CA ILE A 239 45.33 -30.89 3.68
C ILE A 239 45.66 -29.78 2.67
N GLU A 240 44.82 -29.62 1.65
CA GLU A 240 44.98 -28.54 0.67
C GLU A 240 44.81 -27.15 1.31
N CYS A 241 43.84 -27.00 2.23
CA CYS A 241 43.63 -25.74 2.94
C CYS A 241 44.79 -25.31 3.81
N LEU A 242 45.52 -26.25 4.40
CA LEU A 242 46.69 -25.95 5.24
C LEU A 242 47.97 -25.70 4.43
N ARG A 243 47.98 -26.12 3.17
CA ARG A 243 49.13 -25.91 2.23
C ARG A 243 49.01 -24.59 1.46
N TYR A 244 47.83 -23.96 1.54
CA TYR A 244 47.56 -22.67 0.88
C TYR A 244 48.32 -21.55 1.66
N GLU A 245 49.32 -20.98 1.06
CA GLU A 245 49.99 -19.73 1.46
C GLU A 245 49.33 -18.53 0.83
#